data_0aa541bf6eff114a02619a72323da690
#
_entry.id   0aa541bf6eff114a02619a72323da690
#
_cell.length_a   1.000
_cell.length_b   1.000
_cell.length_c   1.000
_cell.angle_alpha   90.00
_cell.angle_beta   90.00
_cell.angle_gamma   90.00
#
_symmetry.space_group_name_H-M   'P 1'
#
loop_
_entity.id
_entity.type
_entity.pdbx_description
1 polymer ?
#
loop_
_entity_poly.entity_id
_entity_poly.type
_entity_poly.pdbx_seq_one_letter_code
_entity_poly.pdbx_strand_id
1 'polypeptide(L)'
;MSQDPRRESHFPGIEKRTGMPMSHWFSVMEGLAGRKYDDQMQVLQGDHGFTRAHANALIMYAKGSTTTRRVDTVDAFIAALPDQQQSTVREVFSLIAREYPDLEQVIAWNQPMIRTGKRYLFGMSAAKNHLLIAPFDASVLDAVVDRLEGLKRNKKTVQVPNDWSIDESLIVDMIGLQLER
;
A
#
# COMPACT_ATOMS: atom_id res chain seq x y z
N MET A 1 4.33 9.91 19.01
CA MET A 1 3.61 10.50 17.87
C MET A 1 4.55 10.52 16.68
N SER A 2 4.17 10.00 15.53
CA SER A 2 5.02 10.00 14.33
C SER A 2 5.02 11.41 13.74
N GLN A 3 6.18 12.02 13.63
CA GLN A 3 6.35 13.30 12.94
C GLN A 3 6.35 13.04 11.43
N ASP A 4 5.17 13.05 10.80
CA ASP A 4 5.05 13.02 9.34
C ASP A 4 4.84 14.47 8.84
N PRO A 5 5.86 15.11 8.22
CA PRO A 5 5.78 16.50 7.78
C PRO A 5 4.62 16.78 6.82
N ARG A 6 4.17 15.77 6.07
CA ARG A 6 3.04 15.93 5.13
C ARG A 6 1.71 16.04 5.85
N ARG A 7 1.55 15.38 6.99
CA ARG A 7 0.35 15.51 7.81
C ARG A 7 0.36 16.81 8.57
N GLU A 8 1.53 17.21 9.04
CA GLU A 8 1.74 18.51 9.69
C GLU A 8 1.46 19.68 8.75
N SER A 9 1.63 19.52 7.43
CA SER A 9 1.26 20.55 6.44
C SER A 9 -0.23 20.91 6.46
N HIS A 10 -1.09 20.06 7.00
CA HIS A 10 -2.51 20.34 7.20
C HIS A 10 -2.80 21.18 8.45
N PHE A 11 -1.89 21.24 9.42
CA PHE A 11 -2.12 21.86 10.71
C PHE A 11 -2.48 23.35 10.63
N PRO A 12 -1.77 24.19 9.87
CA PRO A 12 -2.16 25.59 9.71
C PRO A 12 -3.57 25.76 9.14
N GLY A 13 -3.96 24.86 8.22
CA GLY A 13 -5.30 24.84 7.64
C GLY A 13 -6.39 24.42 8.66
N ILE A 14 -6.07 23.49 9.54
CA ILE A 14 -6.95 23.06 10.64
C ILE A 14 -7.15 24.22 11.61
N GLU A 15 -6.06 24.82 12.10
CA GLU A 15 -6.12 25.95 13.05
C GLU A 15 -6.87 27.13 12.48
N LYS A 16 -6.59 27.50 11.24
CA LYS A 16 -7.31 28.59 10.55
C LYS A 16 -8.82 28.31 10.43
N ARG A 17 -9.19 27.08 10.14
CA ARG A 17 -10.59 26.70 9.96
C ARG A 17 -11.38 26.62 11.27
N THR A 18 -10.73 26.09 12.30
CA THR A 18 -11.39 25.78 13.57
C THR A 18 -11.23 26.87 14.63
N GLY A 19 -10.24 27.75 14.44
CA GLY A 19 -9.87 28.79 15.43
C GLY A 19 -9.17 28.24 16.66
N MET A 20 -8.86 26.94 16.70
CA MET A 20 -8.24 26.27 17.85
C MET A 20 -6.85 25.78 17.52
N PRO A 21 -5.88 25.85 18.46
CA PRO A 21 -4.52 25.38 18.24
C PRO A 21 -4.44 23.85 18.13
N MET A 22 -3.41 23.33 17.47
CA MET A 22 -3.24 21.87 17.32
C MET A 22 -3.13 21.12 18.65
N SER A 23 -2.61 21.74 19.71
CA SER A 23 -2.59 21.14 21.05
C SER A 23 -3.99 20.77 21.57
N HIS A 24 -5.00 21.61 21.30
CA HIS A 24 -6.39 21.30 21.59
C HIS A 24 -6.86 20.05 20.83
N TRP A 25 -6.55 19.97 19.54
CA TRP A 25 -6.95 18.84 18.70
C TRP A 25 -6.26 17.53 19.06
N PHE A 26 -5.02 17.60 19.54
CA PHE A 26 -4.34 16.40 20.07
C PHE A 26 -5.03 15.88 21.33
N SER A 27 -5.46 16.76 22.24
CA SER A 27 -6.24 16.35 23.43
C SER A 27 -7.60 15.76 23.05
N VAL A 28 -8.28 16.31 22.04
CA VAL A 28 -9.51 15.70 21.49
C VAL A 28 -9.24 14.30 20.99
N MET A 29 -8.15 14.10 20.24
CA MET A 29 -7.78 12.78 19.72
C MET A 29 -7.40 11.78 20.81
N GLU A 30 -6.80 12.21 21.90
CA GLU A 30 -6.57 11.37 23.10
C GLU A 30 -7.90 10.88 23.68
N GLY A 31 -8.91 11.73 23.77
CA GLY A 31 -10.26 11.35 24.19
C GLY A 31 -11.00 10.42 23.23
N LEU A 32 -10.57 10.38 21.97
CA LEU A 32 -11.10 9.49 20.93
C LEU A 32 -10.24 8.22 20.73
N ALA A 33 -9.21 8.02 21.56
CA ALA A 33 -8.32 6.87 21.44
C ALA A 33 -9.11 5.55 21.58
N GLY A 34 -8.78 4.57 20.74
CA GLY A 34 -9.45 3.26 20.74
C GLY A 34 -10.79 3.20 19.97
N ARG A 35 -11.38 4.34 19.60
CA ARG A 35 -12.57 4.34 18.73
C ARG A 35 -12.22 3.93 17.30
N LYS A 36 -13.22 3.39 16.58
CA LYS A 36 -13.06 3.07 15.15
C LYS A 36 -12.78 4.34 14.34
N TYR A 37 -12.14 4.18 13.19
CA TYR A 37 -11.81 5.30 12.30
C TYR A 37 -13.06 6.11 11.89
N ASP A 38 -14.14 5.42 11.53
CA ASP A 38 -15.38 6.07 11.09
C ASP A 38 -16.03 6.89 12.20
N ASP A 39 -15.99 6.42 13.46
CA ASP A 39 -16.50 7.16 14.63
C ASP A 39 -15.66 8.42 14.88
N GLN A 40 -14.32 8.32 14.77
CA GLN A 40 -13.43 9.47 14.89
C GLN A 40 -13.68 10.49 13.77
N MET A 41 -13.89 10.01 12.53
CA MET A 41 -14.24 10.87 11.38
C MET A 41 -15.56 11.59 11.60
N GLN A 42 -16.58 10.89 12.11
CA GLN A 42 -17.91 11.46 12.37
C GLN A 42 -17.83 12.59 13.41
N VAL A 43 -17.11 12.38 14.51
CA VAL A 43 -16.93 13.40 15.54
C VAL A 43 -16.21 14.63 14.97
N LEU A 44 -15.07 14.44 14.28
CA LEU A 44 -14.31 15.58 13.76
C LEU A 44 -15.07 16.34 12.66
N GLN A 45 -15.81 15.68 11.81
CA GLN A 45 -16.56 16.34 10.74
C GLN A 45 -17.89 16.89 11.23
N GLY A 46 -18.63 16.11 12.02
CA GLY A 46 -19.98 16.47 12.49
C GLY A 46 -19.95 17.50 13.62
N ASP A 47 -19.17 17.25 14.66
CA ASP A 47 -19.18 18.09 15.86
C ASP A 47 -18.22 19.28 15.77
N HIS A 48 -17.14 19.14 15.00
CA HIS A 48 -16.06 20.14 14.91
C HIS A 48 -15.86 20.75 13.52
N GLY A 49 -16.67 20.38 12.53
CA GLY A 49 -16.67 21.01 11.20
C GLY A 49 -15.40 20.80 10.36
N PHE A 50 -14.63 19.74 10.63
CA PHE A 50 -13.46 19.40 9.85
C PHE A 50 -13.82 19.05 8.41
N THR A 51 -12.93 19.37 7.46
CA THR A 51 -12.98 18.71 6.15
C THR A 51 -12.55 17.26 6.29
N ARG A 52 -12.96 16.40 5.37
CA ARG A 52 -12.54 15.00 5.35
C ARG A 52 -11.00 14.87 5.31
N ALA A 53 -10.33 15.74 4.53
CA ALA A 53 -8.88 15.75 4.42
C ALA A 53 -8.20 16.12 5.76
N HIS A 54 -8.67 17.15 6.43
CA HIS A 54 -8.16 17.58 7.73
C HIS A 54 -8.41 16.54 8.82
N ALA A 55 -9.62 15.98 8.90
CA ALA A 55 -9.94 14.92 9.86
C ALA A 55 -9.06 13.68 9.65
N ASN A 56 -8.92 13.22 8.40
CA ASN A 56 -8.04 12.10 8.08
C ASN A 56 -6.58 12.38 8.45
N ALA A 57 -6.05 13.57 8.14
CA ALA A 57 -4.67 13.94 8.48
C ALA A 57 -4.43 13.88 9.99
N LEU A 58 -5.35 14.44 10.78
CA LEU A 58 -5.27 14.45 12.24
C LEU A 58 -5.39 13.05 12.85
N ILE A 59 -6.36 12.24 12.43
CA ILE A 59 -6.55 10.86 12.91
C ILE A 59 -5.30 10.02 12.64
N MET A 60 -4.78 10.09 11.41
CA MET A 60 -3.63 9.30 11.02
C MET A 60 -2.34 9.78 11.69
N TYR A 61 -2.21 11.08 11.96
CA TYR A 61 -1.11 11.64 12.75
C TYR A 61 -1.16 11.10 14.18
N ALA A 62 -2.31 11.17 14.83
CA ALA A 62 -2.51 10.69 16.19
C ALA A 62 -2.26 9.17 16.33
N LYS A 63 -2.61 8.38 15.29
CA LYS A 63 -2.33 6.93 15.23
C LYS A 63 -0.86 6.61 14.94
N GLY A 64 -0.01 7.60 14.69
CA GLY A 64 1.38 7.35 14.31
C GLY A 64 1.54 6.57 13.01
N SER A 65 0.53 6.65 12.12
CA SER A 65 0.56 5.91 10.85
C SER A 65 1.66 6.44 9.93
N THR A 66 2.59 5.58 9.57
CA THR A 66 3.71 5.87 8.65
C THR A 66 3.40 5.56 7.20
N THR A 67 2.19 5.09 6.88
CA THR A 67 1.77 4.65 5.54
C THR A 67 1.72 5.77 4.49
N THR A 68 1.94 7.02 4.88
CA THR A 68 2.10 8.16 3.95
C THR A 68 3.54 8.42 3.54
N ARG A 69 4.51 7.67 4.05
CA ARG A 69 5.89 7.80 3.59
C ARG A 69 5.92 7.39 2.13
N ARG A 70 5.99 8.37 1.24
CA ARG A 70 6.11 8.11 -0.19
C ARG A 70 7.41 7.39 -0.44
N VAL A 71 7.32 6.29 -1.12
CA VAL A 71 8.47 5.54 -1.59
C VAL A 71 8.66 5.92 -3.06
N ASP A 72 9.85 6.30 -3.43
CA ASP A 72 10.14 6.80 -4.77
C ASP A 72 10.84 5.74 -5.65
N THR A 73 11.38 4.69 -5.05
CA THR A 73 12.04 3.58 -5.75
C THR A 73 11.60 2.21 -5.21
N VAL A 74 11.70 1.17 -6.03
CA VAL A 74 11.42 -0.21 -5.63
C VAL A 74 12.37 -0.65 -4.51
N ASP A 75 13.65 -0.29 -4.58
CA ASP A 75 14.61 -0.61 -3.54
C ASP A 75 14.27 0.05 -2.20
N ALA A 76 13.84 1.32 -2.21
CA ALA A 76 13.40 1.99 -0.99
C ALA A 76 12.12 1.38 -0.40
N PHE A 77 11.22 0.87 -1.25
CA PHE A 77 10.06 0.11 -0.81
C PHE A 77 10.50 -1.19 -0.11
N ILE A 78 11.36 -1.97 -0.76
CA ILE A 78 11.87 -3.23 -0.22
C ILE A 78 12.59 -3.00 1.10
N ALA A 79 13.48 -2.01 1.18
CA ALA A 79 14.25 -1.70 2.39
C ALA A 79 13.38 -1.30 3.60
N ALA A 80 12.14 -0.88 3.37
CA ALA A 80 11.19 -0.52 4.42
C ALA A 80 10.37 -1.71 4.96
N LEU A 81 10.47 -2.89 4.33
CA LEU A 81 9.75 -4.10 4.72
C LEU A 81 10.49 -4.87 5.82
N PRO A 82 9.81 -5.75 6.58
CA PRO A 82 10.46 -6.78 7.39
C PRO A 82 11.34 -7.70 6.54
N ASP A 83 12.43 -8.21 7.10
CA ASP A 83 13.45 -8.99 6.39
C ASP A 83 12.88 -10.15 5.55
N GLN A 84 11.93 -10.89 6.09
CA GLN A 84 11.26 -12.00 5.41
C GLN A 84 10.54 -11.56 4.14
N GLN A 85 9.84 -10.42 4.20
CA GLN A 85 9.16 -9.83 3.05
C GLN A 85 10.14 -9.22 2.05
N GLN A 86 11.25 -8.62 2.55
CA GLN A 86 12.30 -8.08 1.68
C GLN A 86 12.85 -9.14 0.75
N SER A 87 13.18 -10.33 1.27
CA SER A 87 13.73 -11.44 0.48
C SER A 87 12.77 -11.82 -0.65
N THR A 88 11.52 -12.12 -0.31
CA THR A 88 10.50 -12.55 -1.27
C THR A 88 10.23 -11.49 -2.35
N VAL A 89 10.06 -10.22 -1.96
CA VAL A 89 9.80 -9.15 -2.94
C VAL A 89 11.01 -8.93 -3.85
N ARG A 90 12.22 -8.94 -3.30
CA ARG A 90 13.46 -8.79 -4.07
C ARG A 90 13.63 -9.91 -5.09
N GLU A 91 13.37 -11.14 -4.70
CA GLU A 91 13.47 -12.32 -5.56
C GLU A 91 12.49 -12.24 -6.72
N VAL A 92 11.21 -11.91 -6.47
CA VAL A 92 10.21 -11.73 -7.53
C VAL A 92 10.61 -10.63 -8.51
N PHE A 93 11.03 -9.44 -8.03
CA PHE A 93 11.41 -8.34 -8.91
C PHE A 93 12.72 -8.61 -9.67
N SER A 94 13.67 -9.35 -9.06
CA SER A 94 14.90 -9.79 -9.74
C SER A 94 14.62 -10.84 -10.82
N LEU A 95 13.72 -11.79 -10.55
CA LEU A 95 13.23 -12.76 -11.54
C LEU A 95 12.63 -12.04 -12.75
N ILE A 96 11.72 -11.09 -12.50
CA ILE A 96 11.08 -10.35 -13.59
C ILE A 96 12.09 -9.54 -14.41
N ALA A 97 13.07 -8.91 -13.75
CA ALA A 97 14.13 -8.18 -14.46
C ALA A 97 15.00 -9.08 -15.32
N ARG A 98 15.20 -10.33 -14.91
CA ARG A 98 15.97 -11.34 -15.66
C ARG A 98 15.20 -11.85 -16.87
N GLU A 99 13.94 -12.21 -16.70
CA GLU A 99 13.11 -12.84 -17.75
C GLU A 99 12.53 -11.79 -18.72
N TYR A 100 12.29 -10.57 -18.25
CA TYR A 100 11.68 -9.48 -19.01
C TYR A 100 12.46 -8.17 -18.86
N PRO A 101 13.69 -8.07 -19.39
CA PRO A 101 14.57 -6.92 -19.18
C PRO A 101 14.03 -5.59 -19.74
N ASP A 102 13.10 -5.64 -20.69
CA ASP A 102 12.48 -4.46 -21.31
C ASP A 102 11.32 -3.87 -20.47
N LEU A 103 10.92 -4.54 -19.40
CA LEU A 103 9.85 -4.04 -18.52
C LEU A 103 10.39 -3.08 -17.46
N GLU A 104 9.64 -2.03 -17.22
CA GLU A 104 9.99 -1.01 -16.25
C GLU A 104 9.53 -1.38 -14.83
N GLN A 105 10.45 -1.29 -13.86
CA GLN A 105 10.14 -1.35 -12.44
C GLN A 105 9.90 0.06 -11.91
N VAL A 106 8.71 0.34 -11.40
CA VAL A 106 8.30 1.68 -10.95
C VAL A 106 7.54 1.63 -9.63
N ILE A 107 7.41 2.78 -8.98
CA ILE A 107 6.46 2.94 -7.88
C ILE A 107 5.21 3.65 -8.41
N ALA A 108 4.05 2.98 -8.24
CA ALA A 108 2.75 3.57 -8.46
C ALA A 108 1.82 3.25 -7.28
N TRP A 109 1.00 4.22 -6.86
CA TRP A 109 0.14 4.11 -5.67
C TRP A 109 0.90 3.67 -4.40
N ASN A 110 2.17 4.09 -4.30
CA ASN A 110 3.10 3.73 -3.22
C ASN A 110 3.40 2.21 -3.12
N GLN A 111 3.32 1.49 -4.24
CA GLN A 111 3.57 0.06 -4.37
C GLN A 111 4.55 -0.19 -5.52
N PRO A 112 5.39 -1.25 -5.46
CA PRO A 112 6.25 -1.64 -6.55
C PRO A 112 5.43 -2.30 -7.66
N MET A 113 5.63 -1.85 -8.88
CA MET A 113 4.89 -2.24 -10.07
C MET A 113 5.83 -2.56 -11.23
N ILE A 114 5.39 -3.47 -12.08
CA ILE A 114 5.96 -3.75 -13.40
C ILE A 114 5.03 -3.16 -14.45
N ARG A 115 5.60 -2.42 -15.41
CA ARG A 115 4.83 -1.85 -16.50
C ARG A 115 5.55 -1.92 -17.83
N THR A 116 4.80 -1.77 -18.92
CA THR A 116 5.29 -1.46 -20.25
C THR A 116 4.57 -0.20 -20.75
N GLY A 117 5.33 0.85 -21.06
CA GLY A 117 4.74 2.16 -21.41
C GLY A 117 3.79 2.67 -20.30
N LYS A 118 2.50 2.76 -20.61
CA LYS A 118 1.47 3.23 -19.65
C LYS A 118 0.69 2.08 -18.98
N ARG A 119 0.92 0.83 -19.36
CA ARG A 119 0.16 -0.33 -18.89
C ARG A 119 0.90 -1.02 -17.75
N TYR A 120 0.24 -1.15 -16.60
CA TYR A 120 0.71 -1.94 -15.48
C TYR A 120 0.37 -3.42 -15.72
N LEU A 121 1.37 -4.29 -15.58
CA LEU A 121 1.26 -5.73 -15.84
C LEU A 121 1.21 -6.53 -14.55
N PHE A 122 1.99 -6.11 -13.55
CA PHE A 122 2.15 -6.83 -12.30
C PHE A 122 2.49 -5.85 -11.17
N GLY A 123 2.14 -6.20 -9.95
CA GLY A 123 2.51 -5.44 -8.77
C GLY A 123 2.49 -6.28 -7.52
N MET A 124 3.16 -5.78 -6.49
CA MET A 124 3.13 -6.38 -5.16
C MET A 124 2.74 -5.35 -4.11
N SER A 125 2.11 -5.83 -3.04
CA SER A 125 1.90 -5.04 -1.84
C SER A 125 2.14 -5.88 -0.59
N ALA A 126 2.55 -5.22 0.49
CA ALA A 126 2.86 -5.87 1.75
C ALA A 126 1.81 -5.55 2.82
N ALA A 127 1.31 -6.58 3.47
CA ALA A 127 0.53 -6.50 4.69
C ALA A 127 1.32 -7.09 5.87
N LYS A 128 0.82 -6.98 7.09
CA LYS A 128 1.54 -7.45 8.28
C LYS A 128 1.96 -8.93 8.20
N ASN A 129 1.07 -9.79 7.71
CA ASN A 129 1.25 -11.24 7.79
C ASN A 129 1.28 -11.93 6.42
N HIS A 130 1.28 -11.18 5.32
CA HIS A 130 1.28 -11.72 3.97
C HIS A 130 1.68 -10.67 2.94
N LEU A 131 2.03 -11.13 1.76
CA LEU A 131 2.19 -10.32 0.57
C LEU A 131 0.99 -10.53 -0.36
N LEU A 132 0.70 -9.54 -1.20
CA LEU A 132 -0.24 -9.68 -2.32
C LEU A 132 0.53 -9.55 -3.63
N ILE A 133 0.30 -10.47 -4.54
CA ILE A 133 0.68 -10.38 -5.94
C ILE A 133 -0.54 -10.03 -6.79
N ALA A 134 -0.37 -9.15 -7.75
CA ALA A 134 -1.46 -8.56 -8.51
C ALA A 134 -1.12 -8.51 -10.02
N PRO A 135 -1.62 -9.44 -10.84
CA PRO A 135 -1.52 -9.35 -12.30
C PRO A 135 -2.54 -8.37 -12.91
N PHE A 136 -3.32 -7.65 -12.12
CA PHE A 136 -4.33 -6.64 -12.48
C PHE A 136 -5.50 -7.12 -13.35
N ASP A 137 -5.46 -8.33 -13.87
CA ASP A 137 -6.53 -8.93 -14.66
C ASP A 137 -7.01 -10.24 -14.03
N ALA A 138 -8.32 -10.36 -13.82
CA ALA A 138 -8.92 -11.56 -13.24
C ALA A 138 -8.74 -12.79 -14.14
N SER A 139 -8.74 -12.61 -15.45
CA SER A 139 -8.61 -13.71 -16.40
C SER A 139 -7.19 -14.30 -16.46
N VAL A 140 -6.16 -13.54 -16.04
CA VAL A 140 -4.82 -14.11 -15.81
C VAL A 140 -4.86 -15.07 -14.64
N LEU A 141 -5.53 -14.69 -13.54
CA LEU A 141 -5.70 -15.60 -12.39
C LEU A 141 -6.57 -16.81 -12.72
N ASP A 142 -7.54 -16.68 -13.64
CA ASP A 142 -8.34 -17.82 -14.11
C ASP A 142 -7.47 -18.79 -14.91
N ALA A 143 -6.56 -18.28 -15.74
CA ALA A 143 -5.68 -19.11 -16.58
C ALA A 143 -4.65 -19.92 -15.77
N VAL A 144 -4.30 -19.47 -14.57
CA VAL A 144 -3.31 -20.13 -13.69
C VAL A 144 -3.94 -20.72 -12.43
N VAL A 145 -5.26 -20.86 -12.39
CA VAL A 145 -6.02 -21.21 -11.17
C VAL A 145 -5.54 -22.49 -10.49
N ASP A 146 -5.20 -23.51 -11.25
CA ASP A 146 -4.74 -24.81 -10.73
C ASP A 146 -3.39 -24.70 -9.96
N ARG A 147 -2.61 -23.66 -10.25
CA ARG A 147 -1.33 -23.39 -9.58
C ARG A 147 -1.47 -22.49 -8.35
N LEU A 148 -2.68 -22.03 -8.05
CA LEU A 148 -2.99 -21.19 -6.90
C LEU A 148 -3.58 -22.01 -5.74
N GLU A 149 -3.55 -23.36 -5.83
CA GLU A 149 -4.04 -24.23 -4.77
C GLU A 149 -3.32 -23.94 -3.44
N GLY A 150 -4.08 -23.82 -2.37
CA GLY A 150 -3.59 -23.46 -1.04
C GLY A 150 -3.34 -21.96 -0.82
N LEU A 151 -3.42 -21.11 -1.86
CA LEU A 151 -3.31 -19.68 -1.76
C LEU A 151 -4.69 -19.00 -1.75
N LYS A 152 -4.80 -17.91 -0.99
CA LYS A 152 -6.05 -17.14 -0.95
C LYS A 152 -6.13 -16.22 -2.16
N ARG A 153 -7.03 -16.57 -3.08
CA ARG A 153 -7.34 -15.76 -4.26
C ARG A 153 -8.42 -14.72 -3.95
N ASN A 154 -8.19 -13.49 -4.41
CA ASN A 154 -9.19 -12.41 -4.51
C ASN A 154 -9.52 -12.19 -6.00
N LYS A 155 -10.36 -11.18 -6.30
CA LYS A 155 -10.79 -10.89 -7.69
C LYS A 155 -9.62 -10.64 -8.65
N LYS A 156 -8.58 -9.90 -8.22
CA LYS A 156 -7.43 -9.51 -9.07
C LYS A 156 -6.07 -9.68 -8.37
N THR A 157 -6.04 -10.32 -7.22
CA THR A 157 -4.83 -10.52 -6.44
C THR A 157 -4.80 -11.90 -5.83
N VAL A 158 -3.61 -12.37 -5.51
CA VAL A 158 -3.37 -13.58 -4.73
C VAL A 158 -2.59 -13.23 -3.49
N GLN A 159 -3.01 -13.77 -2.35
CA GLN A 159 -2.33 -13.64 -1.09
C GLN A 159 -1.31 -14.76 -0.95
N VAL A 160 -0.04 -14.39 -0.77
CA VAL A 160 1.05 -15.34 -0.53
C VAL A 160 1.67 -15.12 0.85
N PRO A 161 2.23 -16.15 1.51
CA PRO A 161 2.95 -16.00 2.78
C PRO A 161 4.10 -14.99 2.67
N ASN A 162 4.56 -14.45 3.80
CA ASN A 162 5.71 -13.54 3.83
C ASN A 162 7.01 -14.21 3.37
N ASP A 163 7.14 -15.51 3.63
CA ASP A 163 8.24 -16.39 3.29
C ASP A 163 7.89 -17.35 2.13
N TRP A 164 7.04 -16.87 1.24
CA TRP A 164 6.59 -17.68 0.11
C TRP A 164 7.77 -18.19 -0.71
N SER A 165 7.85 -19.51 -0.87
CA SER A 165 8.73 -20.13 -1.85
C SER A 165 8.18 -19.83 -3.24
N ILE A 166 8.90 -18.99 -3.98
CA ILE A 166 8.41 -18.43 -5.23
C ILE A 166 8.30 -19.53 -6.29
N ASP A 167 7.12 -19.67 -6.86
CA ASP A 167 6.95 -20.38 -8.12
C ASP A 167 7.36 -19.46 -9.28
N GLU A 168 8.62 -19.52 -9.69
CA GLU A 168 9.18 -18.66 -10.75
C GLU A 168 8.37 -18.74 -12.03
N SER A 169 8.00 -19.95 -12.46
CA SER A 169 7.23 -20.15 -13.68
C SER A 169 5.82 -19.56 -13.59
N LEU A 170 5.18 -19.56 -12.40
CA LEU A 170 3.91 -18.90 -12.20
C LEU A 170 4.00 -17.39 -12.43
N ILE A 171 5.03 -16.73 -11.89
CA ILE A 171 5.24 -15.29 -12.09
C ILE A 171 5.50 -14.98 -13.57
N VAL A 172 6.34 -15.76 -14.23
CA VAL A 172 6.65 -15.62 -15.66
C VAL A 172 5.38 -15.76 -16.50
N ASP A 173 4.58 -16.79 -16.26
CA ASP A 173 3.32 -17.03 -16.99
C ASP A 173 2.31 -15.90 -16.76
N MET A 174 2.17 -15.40 -15.53
CA MET A 174 1.28 -14.27 -15.25
C MET A 174 1.65 -13.03 -16.06
N ILE A 175 2.95 -12.74 -16.20
CA ILE A 175 3.44 -11.60 -16.99
C ILE A 175 3.31 -11.87 -18.48
N GLY A 176 3.65 -13.06 -18.95
CA GLY A 176 3.49 -13.47 -20.36
C GLY A 176 2.04 -13.33 -20.82
N LEU A 177 1.08 -13.87 -20.06
CA LEU A 177 -0.34 -13.72 -20.33
C LEU A 177 -0.83 -12.26 -20.34
N GLN A 178 -0.19 -11.37 -19.60
CA GLN A 178 -0.47 -9.94 -19.65
C GLN A 178 0.11 -9.27 -20.90
N LEU A 179 1.27 -9.72 -21.39
CA LEU A 179 1.92 -9.15 -22.56
C LEU A 179 1.20 -9.51 -23.87
N GLU A 180 0.55 -10.66 -23.92
CA GLU A 180 -0.21 -11.15 -25.09
C GLU A 180 -1.52 -10.37 -25.35
N ARG A 181 -1.87 -9.45 -24.47
CA ARG A 181 -3.11 -8.63 -24.52
C ARG A 181 -2.83 -7.18 -24.86
#